data_8b5ae30ab5f17143aad94611892d088c
#
_entry.id   8b5ae30ab5f17143aad94611892d088c
#
_cell.length_a   1.000
_cell.length_b   1.000
_cell.length_c   1.000
_cell.angle_alpha   90.00
_cell.angle_beta   90.00
_cell.angle_gamma   90.00
#
_symmetry.space_group_name_H-M   'P 1'
#
loop_
_entity.id
_entity.type
_entity.pdbx_description
1 polymer ?
#
loop_
_entity_poly.entity_id
_entity_poly.type
_entity_poly.pdbx_seq_one_letter_code
_entity_poly.pdbx_strand_id
1 'polypeptide(L)'
;ESGKVQVTAYSGSRTLEAEKPIHFDFAMIITPVKPIHFDRQFTDRYYHNGPKPTPQAEDLKAGIRIINMHQGNEYNPFINYPFLTGDKIKNFTKEWHQKGCKVKIYYTLRELSNATAEIWAIRSLGHEILKDGKGGGFPWCREHFVTDYTPQWYEHFEYTNELGITADASILTAESDSRWYNYYIEGLAWMVRNYDIDGIYLDDVSFDRCILKRMRRAMESVKPDCLIDLHSNTGFSKGPVNQYMEFFPYIDKLWFGESFLYDKMSAANWLVESSGIPFGLTGDMLFRGGNAWLGMQYGMTVRYPWFTEGVNCDPRAVWRIWDEFGIADATVLGFWENTPAVTVSDEAVKVTAYRKSDRVLLSLGNYSDEVKVVELNPDWKQLGMEPGKVRIIAPEVPDFQPAGEWKVGDKITLQPRQGWLLYLEY
;
A
#
# COMPACT_ATOMS: atom_id res chain seq x y z
N GLU A 1 -28.79 -18.56 -23.01
CA GLU A 1 -27.72 -17.69 -22.44
C GLU A 1 -26.40 -18.26 -22.86
N SER A 2 -25.63 -17.54 -23.67
CA SER A 2 -24.57 -18.08 -24.50
C SER A 2 -23.21 -18.24 -23.78
N GLY A 3 -23.10 -17.90 -22.49
CA GLY A 3 -21.80 -17.87 -21.77
C GLY A 3 -20.79 -16.87 -22.33
N LYS A 4 -21.22 -15.95 -23.18
CA LYS A 4 -20.37 -14.92 -23.78
C LYS A 4 -20.46 -13.64 -22.98
N VAL A 5 -19.29 -13.02 -22.69
CA VAL A 5 -19.17 -11.68 -22.13
C VAL A 5 -18.84 -10.73 -23.28
N GLN A 6 -19.61 -9.67 -23.41
CA GLN A 6 -19.35 -8.58 -24.36
C GLN A 6 -18.85 -7.35 -23.61
N VAL A 7 -17.70 -6.84 -23.99
CA VAL A 7 -17.17 -5.57 -23.53
C VAL A 7 -17.27 -4.57 -24.66
N THR A 8 -17.90 -3.44 -24.42
CA THR A 8 -18.07 -2.38 -25.41
C THR A 8 -17.32 -1.14 -24.96
N ALA A 9 -16.34 -0.70 -25.76
CA ALA A 9 -15.70 0.58 -25.59
C ALA A 9 -16.41 1.63 -26.45
N TYR A 10 -16.74 2.77 -25.87
CA TYR A 10 -17.49 3.83 -26.53
C TYR A 10 -16.78 5.18 -26.42
N SER A 11 -16.42 5.78 -27.57
CA SER A 11 -15.66 7.02 -27.62
C SER A 11 -16.53 8.28 -27.72
N GLY A 12 -17.86 8.13 -27.76
CA GLY A 12 -18.79 9.22 -28.06
C GLY A 12 -18.85 9.61 -29.53
N SER A 13 -19.68 10.61 -29.86
CA SER A 13 -19.78 11.16 -31.23
C SER A 13 -18.51 11.93 -31.57
N ARG A 14 -17.97 11.70 -32.78
CA ARG A 14 -16.77 12.39 -33.27
C ARG A 14 -16.97 12.79 -34.72
N THR A 15 -16.40 13.94 -35.10
CA THR A 15 -16.34 14.36 -36.49
C THR A 15 -15.08 13.81 -37.11
N LEU A 16 -15.23 13.11 -38.23
CA LEU A 16 -14.10 12.64 -39.02
C LEU A 16 -13.78 13.68 -40.08
N GLU A 17 -12.55 14.14 -40.11
CA GLU A 17 -12.02 15.02 -41.16
C GLU A 17 -11.27 14.21 -42.20
N ALA A 18 -11.41 14.61 -43.47
CA ALA A 18 -10.67 13.94 -44.55
C ALA A 18 -9.17 14.01 -44.29
N GLU A 19 -8.47 12.91 -44.52
CA GLU A 19 -7.02 12.78 -44.37
C GLU A 19 -6.46 12.96 -42.95
N LYS A 20 -7.34 13.06 -41.93
CA LYS A 20 -6.94 13.11 -40.52
C LYS A 20 -7.40 11.83 -39.80
N PRO A 21 -6.58 10.77 -39.75
CA PRO A 21 -6.95 9.55 -39.07
C PRO A 21 -7.10 9.77 -37.57
N ILE A 22 -8.11 9.13 -36.97
CA ILE A 22 -8.26 9.04 -35.51
C ILE A 22 -7.69 7.70 -35.09
N HIS A 23 -6.77 7.70 -34.13
CA HIS A 23 -6.20 6.51 -33.53
C HIS A 23 -6.79 6.28 -32.15
N PHE A 24 -7.04 5.01 -31.83
CA PHE A 24 -7.49 4.58 -30.50
C PHE A 24 -6.59 3.43 -30.05
N ASP A 25 -5.82 3.69 -29.01
CA ASP A 25 -5.02 2.68 -28.36
C ASP A 25 -5.74 2.22 -27.10
N PHE A 26 -5.79 0.92 -26.88
CA PHE A 26 -6.36 0.36 -25.64
C PHE A 26 -5.56 -0.89 -25.22
N ALA A 27 -5.55 -1.10 -23.90
CA ALA A 27 -5.01 -2.31 -23.31
C ALA A 27 -6.10 -3.01 -22.50
N MET A 28 -6.01 -4.33 -22.44
CA MET A 28 -6.91 -5.16 -21.64
C MET A 28 -6.09 -5.94 -20.62
N ILE A 29 -6.47 -5.85 -19.35
CA ILE A 29 -5.88 -6.63 -18.28
C ILE A 29 -6.95 -7.61 -17.78
N ILE A 30 -6.60 -8.90 -17.78
CA ILE A 30 -7.46 -9.94 -17.20
C ILE A 30 -7.15 -10.00 -15.70
N THR A 31 -8.18 -9.87 -14.88
CA THR A 31 -8.06 -9.88 -13.43
C THR A 31 -8.76 -11.10 -12.81
N PRO A 32 -8.27 -11.59 -11.66
CA PRO A 32 -7.07 -11.15 -10.95
C PRO A 32 -5.79 -11.49 -11.73
N VAL A 33 -4.77 -10.63 -11.63
CA VAL A 33 -3.47 -10.86 -12.30
C VAL A 33 -2.63 -11.92 -11.59
N LYS A 34 -2.97 -12.22 -10.35
CA LYS A 34 -2.40 -13.29 -9.51
C LYS A 34 -3.39 -13.70 -8.41
N PRO A 35 -3.23 -14.88 -7.80
CA PRO A 35 -4.03 -15.27 -6.65
C PRO A 35 -3.88 -14.28 -5.49
N ILE A 36 -4.98 -13.99 -4.80
CA ILE A 36 -4.92 -13.17 -3.59
C ILE A 36 -4.50 -14.03 -2.39
N HIS A 37 -3.68 -13.47 -1.51
CA HIS A 37 -3.18 -14.09 -0.29
C HIS A 37 -3.63 -13.31 0.94
N PHE A 38 -4.88 -13.52 1.36
CA PHE A 38 -5.40 -12.90 2.59
C PHE A 38 -4.68 -13.34 3.85
N ASP A 39 -4.22 -14.60 3.90
CA ASP A 39 -3.39 -15.11 4.99
C ASP A 39 -2.17 -14.20 5.22
N ARG A 40 -1.47 -13.84 4.17
CA ARG A 40 -0.32 -12.92 4.23
C ARG A 40 -0.73 -11.49 4.60
N GLN A 41 -1.90 -11.02 4.17
CA GLN A 41 -2.41 -9.71 4.56
C GLN A 41 -2.52 -9.58 6.09
N PHE A 42 -2.94 -10.63 6.76
CA PHE A 42 -3.15 -10.65 8.21
C PHE A 42 -1.89 -10.95 9.02
N THR A 43 -0.89 -11.59 8.42
CA THR A 43 0.36 -12.01 9.09
C THR A 43 1.57 -11.15 8.74
N ASP A 44 1.63 -10.59 7.54
CA ASP A 44 2.72 -9.73 7.08
C ASP A 44 2.48 -8.29 7.55
N ARG A 45 2.60 -8.06 8.86
CA ARG A 45 2.42 -6.73 9.48
C ARG A 45 3.68 -5.90 9.35
N TYR A 46 3.48 -4.65 8.96
CA TYR A 46 4.56 -3.73 8.63
C TYR A 46 4.85 -2.76 9.76
N TYR A 47 6.14 -2.53 9.99
CA TYR A 47 6.65 -1.38 10.70
C TYR A 47 7.19 -0.39 9.67
N HIS A 48 6.56 0.77 9.56
CA HIS A 48 6.89 1.77 8.57
C HIS A 48 7.00 3.15 9.23
N ASN A 49 8.21 3.51 9.64
CA ASN A 49 8.51 4.79 10.28
C ASN A 49 9.73 5.42 9.63
N GLY A 50 9.57 6.61 9.04
CA GLY A 50 10.67 7.33 8.39
C GLY A 50 11.82 7.65 9.35
N PRO A 51 11.58 8.44 10.42
CA PRO A 51 12.64 8.89 11.31
C PRO A 51 13.26 7.78 12.17
N LYS A 52 12.48 6.77 12.54
CA LYS A 52 12.90 5.72 13.49
C LYS A 52 12.51 4.34 12.96
N PRO A 53 13.31 3.74 12.07
CA PRO A 53 12.95 2.47 11.43
C PRO A 53 13.10 1.24 12.34
N THR A 54 13.41 1.41 13.62
CA THR A 54 13.70 0.34 14.57
C THR A 54 12.48 -0.01 15.42
N PRO A 55 11.79 -1.15 15.17
CA PRO A 55 10.71 -1.65 16.02
C PRO A 55 11.16 -1.92 17.46
N GLN A 56 10.23 -1.79 18.41
CA GLN A 56 10.43 -2.14 19.80
C GLN A 56 9.96 -3.59 20.09
N ALA A 57 10.25 -4.11 21.27
CA ALA A 57 9.86 -5.47 21.64
C ALA A 57 8.34 -5.68 21.60
N GLU A 58 7.56 -4.65 21.96
CA GLU A 58 6.10 -4.66 21.90
C GLU A 58 5.56 -4.75 20.46
N ASP A 59 6.27 -4.14 19.51
CA ASP A 59 5.90 -4.20 18.08
C ASP A 59 6.07 -5.62 17.54
N LEU A 60 7.15 -6.29 17.93
CA LEU A 60 7.35 -7.71 17.58
C LEU A 60 6.29 -8.61 18.21
N LYS A 61 5.87 -8.34 19.46
CA LYS A 61 4.76 -9.04 20.10
C LYS A 61 3.44 -8.79 19.41
N ALA A 62 3.23 -7.59 18.87
CA ALA A 62 2.08 -7.25 18.04
C ALA A 62 2.13 -7.87 16.62
N GLY A 63 3.11 -8.70 16.34
CA GLY A 63 3.20 -9.48 15.10
C GLY A 63 3.90 -8.78 13.93
N ILE A 64 4.64 -7.68 14.17
CA ILE A 64 5.48 -7.07 13.12
C ILE A 64 6.44 -8.11 12.54
N ARG A 65 6.47 -8.22 11.20
CA ARG A 65 7.31 -9.15 10.44
C ARG A 65 8.06 -8.49 9.29
N ILE A 66 7.68 -7.28 8.90
CA ILE A 66 8.30 -6.55 7.79
C ILE A 66 8.63 -5.13 8.26
N ILE A 67 9.87 -4.72 8.05
CA ILE A 67 10.32 -3.36 8.32
C ILE A 67 10.49 -2.64 6.99
N ASN A 68 9.78 -1.53 6.83
CA ASN A 68 9.96 -0.61 5.71
C ASN A 68 10.88 0.53 6.18
N MET A 69 12.17 0.41 5.86
CA MET A 69 13.15 1.43 6.16
C MET A 69 13.00 2.58 5.14
N HIS A 70 12.35 3.64 5.56
CA HIS A 70 12.19 4.83 4.74
C HIS A 70 13.53 5.55 4.55
N GLN A 71 13.59 6.58 3.71
CA GLN A 71 14.75 7.49 3.64
C GLN A 71 14.72 8.51 4.80
N GLY A 72 15.79 9.27 5.01
CA GLY A 72 15.85 10.35 5.99
C GLY A 72 16.17 9.92 7.42
N ASN A 73 16.86 8.80 7.61
CA ASN A 73 17.35 8.33 8.90
C ASN A 73 18.80 7.87 8.81
N GLU A 74 19.41 7.50 9.92
CA GLU A 74 20.83 7.16 10.00
C GLU A 74 21.26 5.94 9.16
N TYR A 75 20.35 5.07 8.78
CA TYR A 75 20.61 3.88 7.95
C TYR A 75 20.45 4.18 6.45
N ASN A 76 19.47 4.98 6.09
CA ASN A 76 19.16 5.38 4.71
C ASN A 76 18.95 6.90 4.65
N PRO A 77 20.02 7.70 4.86
CA PRO A 77 19.90 9.15 5.02
C PRO A 77 19.63 9.90 3.72
N PHE A 78 20.07 9.37 2.57
CA PHE A 78 20.00 10.06 1.29
C PHE A 78 19.05 9.35 0.34
N ILE A 79 18.13 10.11 -0.24
CA ILE A 79 17.09 9.53 -1.10
C ILE A 79 17.70 8.79 -2.28
N ASN A 80 17.26 7.55 -2.48
CA ASN A 80 17.65 6.67 -3.60
C ASN A 80 19.16 6.45 -3.74
N TYR A 81 19.93 6.75 -2.70
CA TYR A 81 21.36 6.51 -2.68
C TYR A 81 21.82 5.85 -1.35
N PRO A 82 21.46 4.60 -1.09
CA PRO A 82 21.78 3.90 0.16
C PRO A 82 23.24 3.41 0.25
N PHE A 83 24.07 3.66 -0.76
CA PHE A 83 25.38 3.07 -0.88
C PHE A 83 26.43 3.67 0.08
N LEU A 84 26.24 4.93 0.52
CA LEU A 84 27.14 5.57 1.51
C LEU A 84 27.00 4.99 2.92
N THR A 85 25.90 4.34 3.21
CA THR A 85 25.61 3.74 4.52
C THR A 85 25.42 2.22 4.43
N GLY A 86 25.98 1.58 3.42
CA GLY A 86 25.75 0.18 3.11
C GLY A 86 26.04 -0.77 4.26
N ASP A 87 27.13 -0.56 5.01
CA ASP A 87 27.47 -1.38 6.17
C ASP A 87 26.42 -1.26 7.28
N LYS A 88 25.83 -0.06 7.49
CA LYS A 88 24.75 0.13 8.45
C LYS A 88 23.51 -0.64 8.01
N ILE A 89 23.12 -0.53 6.74
CA ILE A 89 21.96 -1.26 6.19
C ILE A 89 22.17 -2.76 6.31
N LYS A 90 23.34 -3.26 5.91
CA LYS A 90 23.70 -4.68 6.01
C LYS A 90 23.61 -5.22 7.44
N ASN A 91 24.17 -4.47 8.41
CA ASN A 91 24.14 -4.86 9.81
C ASN A 91 22.71 -4.83 10.36
N PHE A 92 21.94 -3.82 10.01
CA PHE A 92 20.51 -3.70 10.36
C PHE A 92 19.72 -4.90 9.82
N THR A 93 19.86 -5.19 8.53
CA THR A 93 19.18 -6.32 7.90
C THR A 93 19.52 -7.64 8.58
N LYS A 94 20.80 -7.89 8.83
CA LYS A 94 21.27 -9.09 9.54
C LYS A 94 20.67 -9.21 10.94
N GLU A 95 20.62 -8.11 11.70
CA GLU A 95 20.03 -8.09 13.04
C GLU A 95 18.54 -8.44 13.00
N TRP A 96 17.78 -7.81 12.08
CA TRP A 96 16.35 -8.00 12.02
C TRP A 96 15.94 -9.35 11.43
N HIS A 97 16.74 -9.93 10.55
CA HIS A 97 16.56 -11.31 10.11
C HIS A 97 16.68 -12.30 11.29
N GLN A 98 17.63 -12.07 12.22
CA GLN A 98 17.75 -12.89 13.43
C GLN A 98 16.51 -12.81 14.34
N LYS A 99 15.75 -11.71 14.25
CA LYS A 99 14.49 -11.50 14.96
C LYS A 99 13.26 -11.98 14.16
N GLY A 100 13.46 -12.56 12.98
CA GLY A 100 12.40 -13.08 12.12
C GLY A 100 11.67 -12.01 11.30
N CYS A 101 12.25 -10.84 11.13
CA CYS A 101 11.69 -9.77 10.30
C CYS A 101 12.38 -9.68 8.96
N LYS A 102 11.62 -9.43 7.90
CA LYS A 102 12.12 -8.99 6.60
C LYS A 102 12.44 -7.49 6.65
N VAL A 103 13.43 -7.06 5.88
CA VAL A 103 13.82 -5.64 5.77
C VAL A 103 13.72 -5.18 4.33
N LYS A 104 12.92 -4.16 4.10
CA LYS A 104 12.78 -3.47 2.83
C LYS A 104 13.26 -2.03 2.97
N ILE A 105 13.73 -1.44 1.87
CA ILE A 105 14.20 -0.07 1.88
C ILE A 105 13.40 0.79 0.89
N TYR A 106 13.32 2.08 1.20
CA TYR A 106 12.88 3.09 0.25
C TYR A 106 13.91 3.18 -0.87
N TYR A 107 13.50 2.88 -2.08
CA TYR A 107 14.34 2.97 -3.27
C TYR A 107 13.46 3.11 -4.50
N THR A 108 13.31 4.32 -4.99
CA THR A 108 12.50 4.67 -6.15
C THR A 108 13.35 5.25 -7.28
N LEU A 109 12.78 5.39 -8.46
CA LEU A 109 13.49 5.84 -9.68
C LEU A 109 13.32 7.33 -9.97
N ARG A 110 12.33 7.94 -9.34
CA ARG A 110 11.86 9.28 -9.68
C ARG A 110 12.88 10.37 -9.42
N GLU A 111 13.70 10.19 -8.45
CA GLU A 111 14.60 11.21 -7.92
C GLU A 111 15.89 10.61 -7.39
N LEU A 112 16.93 11.44 -7.30
CA LEU A 112 18.25 11.03 -6.86
C LEU A 112 18.84 12.08 -5.92
N SER A 113 19.49 11.61 -4.86
CA SER A 113 20.23 12.46 -3.94
C SER A 113 21.37 13.20 -4.63
N ASN A 114 21.55 14.47 -4.28
CA ASN A 114 22.74 15.21 -4.66
C ASN A 114 24.01 14.74 -3.92
N ALA A 115 23.85 13.93 -2.88
CA ALA A 115 24.97 13.29 -2.15
C ALA A 115 25.54 12.05 -2.88
N THR A 116 24.99 11.68 -4.02
CA THR A 116 25.46 10.56 -4.84
C THR A 116 26.93 10.75 -5.23
N ALA A 117 27.79 9.77 -4.93
CA ALA A 117 29.23 9.86 -5.19
C ALA A 117 29.55 10.02 -6.67
N GLU A 118 28.73 9.44 -7.56
CA GLU A 118 28.87 9.51 -9.01
C GLU A 118 28.17 10.73 -9.62
N ILE A 119 27.75 11.71 -8.82
CA ILE A 119 26.88 12.82 -9.30
C ILE A 119 27.49 13.58 -10.49
N TRP A 120 28.79 13.76 -10.52
CA TRP A 120 29.47 14.46 -11.64
C TRP A 120 29.47 13.62 -12.93
N ALA A 121 29.66 12.31 -12.80
CA ALA A 121 29.56 11.40 -13.94
C ALA A 121 28.13 11.36 -14.50
N ILE A 122 27.15 11.29 -13.60
CA ILE A 122 25.72 11.34 -13.96
C ILE A 122 25.37 12.68 -14.64
N ARG A 123 25.82 13.78 -14.08
CA ARG A 123 25.64 15.12 -14.66
C ARG A 123 26.23 15.25 -16.06
N SER A 124 27.37 14.61 -16.33
CA SER A 124 27.99 14.64 -17.65
C SER A 124 27.13 14.02 -18.77
N LEU A 125 26.15 13.18 -18.41
CA LEU A 125 25.18 12.58 -19.31
C LEU A 125 23.94 13.49 -19.54
N GLY A 126 23.88 14.62 -18.83
CA GLY A 126 22.89 15.66 -19.02
C GLY A 126 21.44 15.19 -18.89
N HIS A 127 20.60 15.65 -19.78
CA HIS A 127 19.15 15.41 -19.77
C HIS A 127 18.74 13.97 -20.10
N GLU A 128 19.65 13.12 -20.47
CA GLU A 128 19.36 11.68 -20.56
C GLU A 128 19.05 11.08 -19.17
N ILE A 129 19.69 11.59 -18.11
CA ILE A 129 19.56 11.02 -16.76
C ILE A 129 18.85 11.97 -15.81
N LEU A 130 19.15 13.27 -15.89
CA LEU A 130 18.58 14.28 -15.00
C LEU A 130 17.66 15.22 -15.78
N LYS A 131 16.47 15.45 -15.23
CA LYS A 131 15.50 16.37 -15.81
C LYS A 131 16.01 17.80 -15.68
N ASP A 132 15.93 18.56 -16.76
CA ASP A 132 16.29 19.97 -16.75
C ASP A 132 15.25 20.84 -16.01
N GLY A 133 15.67 22.03 -15.61
CA GLY A 133 14.80 22.99 -14.95
C GLY A 133 15.57 24.17 -14.38
N LYS A 134 14.87 24.99 -13.60
CA LYS A 134 15.45 26.25 -13.08
C LYS A 134 16.43 26.03 -11.91
N GLY A 135 16.58 24.80 -11.42
CA GLY A 135 17.34 24.53 -10.22
C GLY A 135 16.73 25.17 -8.97
N GLY A 136 17.39 25.10 -7.85
CA GLY A 136 16.96 25.69 -6.58
C GLY A 136 17.25 24.80 -5.38
N GLY A 137 16.51 25.00 -4.28
CA GLY A 137 16.66 24.18 -3.09
C GLY A 137 17.89 24.53 -2.25
N PHE A 138 18.60 23.53 -1.80
CA PHE A 138 19.78 23.67 -0.97
C PHE A 138 20.90 24.47 -1.69
N PRO A 139 21.74 25.25 -0.99
CA PRO A 139 22.76 26.13 -1.62
C PRO A 139 23.66 25.43 -2.62
N TRP A 140 24.09 24.22 -2.33
CA TRP A 140 24.92 23.42 -3.23
C TRP A 140 24.20 23.15 -4.57
N CYS A 141 22.92 22.85 -4.55
CA CYS A 141 22.12 22.66 -5.78
C CYS A 141 22.00 23.95 -6.59
N ARG A 142 21.85 25.10 -5.94
CA ARG A 142 21.80 26.39 -6.64
C ARG A 142 23.10 26.73 -7.34
N GLU A 143 24.23 26.38 -6.76
CA GLU A 143 25.54 26.61 -7.37
C GLU A 143 25.83 25.66 -8.53
N HIS A 144 25.37 24.41 -8.44
CA HIS A 144 25.81 23.35 -9.34
C HIS A 144 24.76 22.94 -10.37
N PHE A 145 23.48 23.17 -10.09
CA PHE A 145 22.35 22.74 -10.95
C PHE A 145 21.38 23.88 -11.32
N VAL A 146 21.64 25.09 -10.88
CA VAL A 146 20.67 26.21 -10.99
C VAL A 146 20.11 26.46 -12.39
N THR A 147 20.86 26.18 -13.42
CA THR A 147 20.45 26.40 -14.82
C THR A 147 20.00 25.11 -15.52
N ASP A 148 20.38 23.96 -15.01
CA ASP A 148 20.30 22.71 -15.74
C ASP A 148 19.27 21.73 -15.17
N TYR A 149 19.02 21.76 -13.86
CA TYR A 149 18.23 20.71 -13.20
C TYR A 149 17.20 21.27 -12.22
N THR A 150 16.07 20.57 -12.08
CA THR A 150 15.00 20.91 -11.15
C THR A 150 15.12 20.07 -9.89
N PRO A 151 15.43 20.66 -8.72
CA PRO A 151 15.27 19.94 -7.46
C PRO A 151 13.78 19.74 -7.16
N GLN A 152 13.44 18.55 -6.70
CA GLN A 152 12.09 18.19 -6.29
C GLN A 152 11.80 18.70 -4.89
N TRP A 153 12.74 18.47 -3.98
CA TRP A 153 12.69 18.87 -2.59
C TRP A 153 14.11 18.86 -2.00
N TYR A 154 14.26 19.31 -0.77
CA TYR A 154 15.47 19.09 0.03
C TYR A 154 15.07 18.90 1.49
N GLU A 155 15.89 18.16 2.22
CA GLU A 155 15.71 17.86 3.61
C GLU A 155 17.05 17.96 4.36
N HIS A 156 17.00 18.36 5.62
CA HIS A 156 18.16 18.50 6.47
C HIS A 156 18.25 17.31 7.41
N PHE A 157 19.40 16.59 7.38
CA PHE A 157 19.62 15.42 8.22
C PHE A 157 20.73 15.68 9.24
N GLU A 158 20.71 14.93 10.35
CA GLU A 158 21.82 14.93 11.31
C GLU A 158 23.06 14.16 10.79
N TYR A 159 22.87 13.27 9.82
CA TYR A 159 23.96 12.52 9.21
C TYR A 159 24.74 13.39 8.23
N THR A 160 26.07 13.44 8.42
CA THR A 160 27.01 14.10 7.50
C THR A 160 27.75 13.04 6.70
N ASN A 161 27.69 13.09 5.38
CA ASN A 161 28.43 12.16 4.53
C ASN A 161 29.93 12.49 4.46
N GLU A 162 30.72 11.68 3.75
CA GLU A 162 32.18 11.86 3.59
C GLU A 162 32.56 13.19 2.93
N LEU A 163 31.62 13.81 2.21
CA LEU A 163 31.81 15.14 1.57
C LEU A 163 31.45 16.31 2.51
N GLY A 164 31.06 16.02 3.75
CA GLY A 164 30.65 17.05 4.71
C GLY A 164 29.22 17.57 4.47
N ILE A 165 28.40 16.88 3.68
CA ILE A 165 27.03 17.28 3.39
C ILE A 165 26.08 16.73 4.46
N THR A 166 25.37 17.64 5.15
CA THR A 166 24.39 17.34 6.18
C THR A 166 22.95 17.50 5.74
N ALA A 167 22.74 17.87 4.49
CA ALA A 167 21.42 18.01 3.89
C ALA A 167 21.37 17.29 2.55
N ASP A 168 20.18 16.81 2.19
CA ASP A 168 19.93 16.21 0.89
C ASP A 168 19.08 17.14 0.01
N ALA A 169 19.36 17.12 -1.28
CA ALA A 169 18.50 17.71 -2.29
C ALA A 169 18.18 16.65 -3.32
N SER A 170 16.91 16.40 -3.51
CA SER A 170 16.41 15.44 -4.48
C SER A 170 16.37 16.07 -5.85
N ILE A 171 17.05 15.49 -6.80
CA ILE A 171 17.11 15.91 -8.19
C ILE A 171 16.23 14.96 -9.00
N LEU A 172 15.35 15.50 -9.86
CA LEU A 172 14.48 14.66 -10.69
C LEU A 172 15.30 13.91 -11.74
N THR A 173 15.02 12.62 -11.87
CA THR A 173 15.56 11.81 -12.95
C THR A 173 14.70 11.92 -14.22
N ALA A 174 15.31 11.66 -15.37
CA ALA A 174 14.61 11.64 -16.64
C ALA A 174 13.56 10.52 -16.68
N GLU A 175 12.43 10.83 -17.26
CA GLU A 175 11.41 9.86 -17.67
C GLU A 175 11.78 9.33 -19.06
N SER A 176 11.30 8.16 -19.48
CA SER A 176 11.60 7.52 -20.76
C SER A 176 12.90 6.71 -20.79
N ASP A 177 13.31 6.27 -21.97
CA ASP A 177 14.50 5.43 -22.16
C ASP A 177 15.78 6.13 -21.71
N SER A 178 16.36 5.67 -20.61
CA SER A 178 17.54 6.27 -20.00
C SER A 178 18.47 5.19 -19.45
N ARG A 179 19.77 5.42 -19.53
CA ARG A 179 20.79 4.58 -18.87
C ARG A 179 20.66 4.59 -17.35
N TRP A 180 19.97 5.56 -16.78
CA TRP A 180 19.62 5.60 -15.37
C TRP A 180 18.91 4.31 -14.90
N TYR A 181 18.01 3.78 -15.69
CA TYR A 181 17.31 2.54 -15.33
C TYR A 181 18.25 1.33 -15.21
N ASN A 182 19.27 1.27 -16.07
CA ASN A 182 20.27 0.21 -15.98
C ASN A 182 21.11 0.33 -14.71
N TYR A 183 21.53 1.55 -14.38
CA TYR A 183 22.26 1.84 -13.14
C TYR A 183 21.42 1.49 -11.91
N TYR A 184 20.18 1.93 -11.88
CA TYR A 184 19.25 1.68 -10.79
C TYR A 184 18.97 0.18 -10.59
N ILE A 185 18.69 -0.57 -11.67
CA ILE A 185 18.36 -2.00 -11.63
C ILE A 185 19.58 -2.81 -11.19
N GLU A 186 20.77 -2.47 -11.67
CA GLU A 186 22.00 -3.12 -11.22
C GLU A 186 22.30 -2.82 -9.76
N GLY A 187 22.13 -1.57 -9.33
CA GLY A 187 22.24 -1.18 -7.93
C GLY A 187 21.26 -1.94 -7.03
N LEU A 188 20.03 -2.16 -7.49
CA LEU A 188 19.02 -2.94 -6.79
C LEU A 188 19.45 -4.41 -6.62
N ALA A 189 19.87 -5.06 -7.71
CA ALA A 189 20.38 -6.45 -7.65
C ALA A 189 21.60 -6.56 -6.74
N TRP A 190 22.48 -5.56 -6.80
CA TRP A 190 23.67 -5.49 -5.96
C TRP A 190 23.31 -5.37 -4.47
N MET A 191 22.34 -4.54 -4.10
CA MET A 191 21.87 -4.39 -2.72
C MET A 191 21.21 -5.66 -2.19
N VAL A 192 20.38 -6.33 -2.97
CA VAL A 192 19.82 -7.64 -2.58
C VAL A 192 20.93 -8.64 -2.28
N ARG A 193 21.99 -8.67 -3.10
CA ARG A 193 23.12 -9.58 -2.95
C ARG A 193 24.02 -9.24 -1.76
N ASN A 194 24.29 -7.97 -1.53
CA ASN A 194 25.34 -7.53 -0.58
C ASN A 194 24.80 -7.05 0.75
N TYR A 195 23.59 -6.50 0.79
CA TYR A 195 22.92 -6.05 2.02
C TYR A 195 21.86 -7.04 2.51
N ASP A 196 21.52 -8.04 1.68
CA ASP A 196 20.51 -9.07 1.96
C ASP A 196 19.10 -8.51 2.19
N ILE A 197 18.78 -7.34 1.62
CA ILE A 197 17.44 -6.76 1.73
C ILE A 197 16.38 -7.68 1.11
N ASP A 198 15.15 -7.61 1.63
CA ASP A 198 14.03 -8.47 1.21
C ASP A 198 13.08 -7.77 0.25
N GLY A 199 13.39 -6.55 -0.14
CA GLY A 199 12.54 -5.82 -1.07
C GLY A 199 12.70 -4.32 -1.00
N ILE A 200 11.80 -3.64 -1.68
CA ILE A 200 11.77 -2.19 -1.78
C ILE A 200 10.37 -1.62 -1.59
N TYR A 201 10.34 -0.36 -1.23
CA TYR A 201 9.16 0.49 -1.22
C TYR A 201 9.32 1.55 -2.30
N LEU A 202 8.40 1.57 -3.26
CA LEU A 202 8.32 2.54 -4.34
C LEU A 202 7.37 3.66 -3.93
N ASP A 203 7.88 4.87 -3.90
CA ASP A 203 7.09 6.07 -3.67
C ASP A 203 6.68 6.66 -5.02
N ASP A 204 5.55 6.20 -5.53
CA ASP A 204 5.04 6.48 -6.86
C ASP A 204 5.82 5.78 -8.00
N VAL A 205 5.21 5.70 -9.18
CA VAL A 205 5.80 5.12 -10.38
C VAL A 205 5.79 6.15 -11.50
N SER A 206 6.97 6.49 -11.99
CA SER A 206 7.18 7.42 -13.10
C SER A 206 7.97 6.78 -14.26
N PHE A 207 7.77 5.50 -14.51
CA PHE A 207 8.52 4.72 -15.50
C PHE A 207 7.66 3.61 -16.11
N ASP A 208 8.10 3.05 -17.22
CA ASP A 208 7.38 2.02 -17.95
C ASP A 208 7.30 0.69 -17.20
N ARG A 209 6.23 -0.05 -17.46
CA ARG A 209 6.04 -1.40 -16.95
C ARG A 209 7.23 -2.33 -17.19
N CYS A 210 7.92 -2.20 -18.32
CA CYS A 210 9.09 -3.01 -18.63
C CYS A 210 10.22 -2.81 -17.61
N ILE A 211 10.38 -1.63 -17.05
CA ILE A 211 11.37 -1.33 -16.01
C ILE A 211 11.02 -2.10 -14.74
N LEU A 212 9.77 -2.04 -14.28
CA LEU A 212 9.32 -2.77 -13.10
C LEU A 212 9.44 -4.28 -13.25
N LYS A 213 9.15 -4.80 -14.45
CA LYS A 213 9.40 -6.21 -14.78
C LYS A 213 10.88 -6.58 -14.65
N ARG A 214 11.78 -5.71 -15.12
CA ARG A 214 13.22 -5.90 -14.99
C ARG A 214 13.68 -5.85 -13.53
N MET A 215 13.16 -4.91 -12.75
CA MET A 215 13.41 -4.81 -11.30
C MET A 215 13.05 -6.11 -10.60
N ARG A 216 11.82 -6.62 -10.81
CA ARG A 216 11.36 -7.90 -10.26
C ARG A 216 12.31 -9.04 -10.61
N ARG A 217 12.66 -9.20 -11.88
CA ARG A 217 13.58 -10.25 -12.33
C ARG A 217 14.98 -10.12 -11.75
N ALA A 218 15.49 -8.90 -11.65
CA ALA A 218 16.82 -8.64 -11.07
C ALA A 218 16.87 -9.05 -9.59
N MET A 219 15.84 -8.69 -8.81
CA MET A 219 15.75 -9.08 -7.41
C MET A 219 15.60 -10.60 -7.25
N GLU A 220 14.65 -11.21 -7.94
CA GLU A 220 14.36 -12.66 -7.84
C GLU A 220 15.49 -13.54 -8.34
N SER A 221 16.32 -13.05 -9.28
CA SER A 221 17.52 -13.77 -9.72
C SER A 221 18.59 -13.89 -8.63
N VAL A 222 18.53 -13.05 -7.61
CA VAL A 222 19.45 -13.04 -6.47
C VAL A 222 18.81 -13.70 -5.24
N LYS A 223 17.58 -13.31 -4.93
CA LYS A 223 16.85 -13.76 -3.73
C LYS A 223 15.37 -13.96 -4.08
N PRO A 224 14.87 -15.19 -4.01
CA PRO A 224 13.44 -15.46 -4.17
C PRO A 224 12.60 -14.70 -3.13
N ASP A 225 11.32 -14.50 -3.43
CA ASP A 225 10.33 -13.89 -2.54
C ASP A 225 10.65 -12.47 -2.06
N CYS A 226 11.44 -11.72 -2.82
CA CYS A 226 11.59 -10.29 -2.63
C CYS A 226 10.25 -9.57 -2.84
N LEU A 227 10.01 -8.54 -2.03
CA LEU A 227 8.75 -7.80 -2.01
C LEU A 227 8.92 -6.43 -2.68
N ILE A 228 7.93 -6.04 -3.47
CA ILE A 228 7.83 -4.68 -4.03
C ILE A 228 6.49 -4.08 -3.58
N ASP A 229 6.55 -3.03 -2.79
CA ASP A 229 5.38 -2.26 -2.39
C ASP A 229 5.26 -1.01 -3.26
N LEU A 230 4.04 -0.65 -3.60
CA LEU A 230 3.73 0.56 -4.34
C LEU A 230 2.94 1.53 -3.46
N HIS A 231 3.52 2.71 -3.23
CA HIS A 231 2.79 3.86 -2.76
C HIS A 231 2.10 4.52 -3.96
N SER A 232 0.78 4.48 -3.98
CA SER A 232 -0.04 5.05 -5.05
C SER A 232 -0.63 6.39 -4.64
N ASN A 233 -0.88 7.26 -5.61
CA ASN A 233 -1.54 8.55 -5.42
C ASN A 233 -0.90 9.45 -4.37
N THR A 234 0.33 9.83 -4.62
CA THR A 234 1.01 10.92 -3.91
C THR A 234 0.46 12.28 -4.34
N GLY A 235 0.93 13.36 -3.73
CA GLY A 235 0.63 14.72 -4.17
C GLY A 235 1.02 15.03 -5.63
N PHE A 236 1.89 14.20 -6.23
CA PHE A 236 2.34 14.31 -7.63
C PHE A 236 1.41 13.61 -8.61
N SER A 237 0.76 12.55 -8.18
CA SER A 237 -0.08 11.68 -9.00
C SER A 237 -1.49 11.63 -8.41
N LYS A 238 -2.39 12.41 -8.97
CA LYS A 238 -3.74 12.65 -8.43
C LYS A 238 -4.84 11.81 -9.08
N GLY A 239 -4.48 10.80 -9.82
CA GLY A 239 -5.44 9.91 -10.47
C GLY A 239 -5.92 8.78 -9.55
N PRO A 240 -6.93 8.02 -9.95
CA PRO A 240 -7.35 6.82 -9.24
C PRO A 240 -6.27 5.73 -9.30
N VAL A 241 -6.26 4.82 -8.34
CA VAL A 241 -5.22 3.78 -8.24
C VAL A 241 -5.19 2.84 -9.44
N ASN A 242 -6.29 2.71 -10.15
CA ASN A 242 -6.37 1.88 -11.35
C ASN A 242 -5.48 2.37 -12.51
N GLN A 243 -4.97 3.59 -12.48
CA GLN A 243 -3.95 4.05 -13.44
C GLN A 243 -2.67 3.22 -13.35
N TYR A 244 -2.41 2.57 -12.21
CA TYR A 244 -1.25 1.71 -12.00
C TYR A 244 -1.50 0.23 -12.31
N MET A 245 -2.67 -0.15 -12.83
CA MET A 245 -3.06 -1.56 -13.05
C MET A 245 -2.04 -2.37 -13.83
N GLU A 246 -1.40 -1.76 -14.82
CA GLU A 246 -0.41 -2.44 -15.66
C GLU A 246 0.84 -2.89 -14.88
N PHE A 247 1.10 -2.29 -13.70
CA PHE A 247 2.21 -2.63 -12.82
C PHE A 247 1.86 -3.72 -11.81
N PHE A 248 0.59 -3.94 -11.52
CA PHE A 248 0.12 -4.84 -10.45
C PHE A 248 0.64 -6.27 -10.53
N PRO A 249 0.90 -6.87 -11.72
CA PRO A 249 1.54 -8.19 -11.77
C PRO A 249 2.90 -8.27 -11.06
N TYR A 250 3.58 -7.14 -10.91
CA TYR A 250 4.93 -7.05 -10.34
C TYR A 250 4.97 -6.49 -8.92
N ILE A 251 3.83 -6.08 -8.36
CA ILE A 251 3.67 -5.48 -7.04
C ILE A 251 3.16 -6.53 -6.06
N ASP A 252 3.54 -6.46 -4.79
CA ASP A 252 3.07 -7.36 -3.74
C ASP A 252 2.08 -6.69 -2.80
N LYS A 253 2.21 -5.38 -2.56
CA LYS A 253 1.34 -4.64 -1.68
C LYS A 253 1.12 -3.21 -2.16
N LEU A 254 -0.10 -2.71 -1.93
CA LEU A 254 -0.48 -1.32 -2.20
C LEU A 254 -0.54 -0.51 -0.90
N TRP A 255 0.00 0.71 -0.96
CA TRP A 255 -0.13 1.72 0.07
C TRP A 255 -0.86 2.92 -0.50
N PHE A 256 -2.05 3.22 0.07
CA PHE A 256 -2.85 4.33 -0.45
C PHE A 256 -2.24 5.66 -0.07
N GLY A 257 -2.07 6.51 -1.09
CA GLY A 257 -1.45 7.81 -0.98
C GLY A 257 -2.28 8.85 -0.23
N GLU A 258 -1.67 10.00 -0.01
CA GLU A 258 -2.24 11.12 0.75
C GLU A 258 -3.43 11.80 0.06
N SER A 259 -3.64 11.54 -1.23
CA SER A 259 -4.73 12.14 -2.02
C SER A 259 -6.06 11.41 -1.91
N PHE A 260 -6.12 10.27 -1.22
CA PHE A 260 -7.37 9.52 -1.03
C PHE A 260 -8.29 10.18 -0.02
N LEU A 261 -9.54 10.32 -0.40
CA LEU A 261 -10.61 10.85 0.44
C LEU A 261 -11.46 9.69 0.97
N TYR A 262 -10.89 8.91 1.87
CA TYR A 262 -11.46 7.65 2.37
C TYR A 262 -12.92 7.77 2.82
N ASP A 263 -13.28 8.85 3.51
CA ASP A 263 -14.65 9.06 4.00
C ASP A 263 -15.65 9.50 2.93
N LYS A 264 -15.18 9.79 1.70
CA LYS A 264 -16.05 10.18 0.58
C LYS A 264 -16.19 9.08 -0.46
N MET A 265 -15.45 8.00 -0.34
CA MET A 265 -15.48 6.91 -1.29
C MET A 265 -16.68 5.99 -1.04
N SER A 266 -17.28 5.50 -2.13
CA SER A 266 -18.28 4.43 -2.06
C SER A 266 -17.61 3.08 -1.77
N ALA A 267 -18.38 2.09 -1.35
CA ALA A 267 -17.88 0.73 -1.15
C ALA A 267 -17.27 0.14 -2.44
N ALA A 268 -17.85 0.45 -3.60
CA ALA A 268 -17.31 0.01 -4.89
C ALA A 268 -15.97 0.67 -5.21
N ASN A 269 -15.82 1.97 -4.93
CA ASN A 269 -14.55 2.67 -5.12
C ASN A 269 -13.46 2.12 -4.18
N TRP A 270 -13.81 1.86 -2.92
CA TRP A 270 -12.91 1.20 -1.99
C TRP A 270 -12.41 -0.15 -2.52
N LEU A 271 -13.33 -0.97 -3.06
CA LEU A 271 -12.98 -2.28 -3.62
C LEU A 271 -12.04 -2.15 -4.82
N VAL A 272 -12.38 -1.28 -5.78
CA VAL A 272 -11.67 -1.21 -7.07
C VAL A 272 -10.41 -0.35 -6.98
N GLU A 273 -10.47 0.78 -6.25
CA GLU A 273 -9.39 1.75 -6.25
C GLU A 273 -8.44 1.62 -5.06
N SER A 274 -8.90 0.99 -3.96
CA SER A 274 -8.14 0.98 -2.71
C SER A 274 -7.67 -0.39 -2.27
N SER A 275 -8.51 -1.41 -2.32
CA SER A 275 -8.16 -2.69 -1.69
C SER A 275 -7.13 -3.51 -2.45
N GLY A 276 -7.04 -3.34 -3.77
CA GLY A 276 -6.26 -4.23 -4.64
C GLY A 276 -6.88 -5.61 -4.87
N ILE A 277 -7.94 -5.96 -4.15
CA ILE A 277 -8.57 -7.30 -4.17
C ILE A 277 -8.94 -7.78 -5.58
N PRO A 278 -9.60 -6.98 -6.45
CA PRO A 278 -9.96 -7.43 -7.79
C PRO A 278 -8.75 -7.80 -8.65
N PHE A 279 -7.56 -7.32 -8.28
CA PHE A 279 -6.32 -7.58 -9.02
C PHE A 279 -5.47 -8.71 -8.42
N GLY A 280 -5.91 -9.29 -7.29
CA GLY A 280 -5.15 -10.30 -6.56
C GLY A 280 -4.07 -9.71 -5.66
N LEU A 281 -4.22 -8.44 -5.29
CA LEU A 281 -3.37 -7.71 -4.36
C LEU A 281 -4.08 -7.43 -3.04
N THR A 282 -3.31 -7.03 -2.06
CA THR A 282 -3.79 -6.49 -0.80
C THR A 282 -3.17 -5.11 -0.57
N GLY A 283 -3.82 -4.30 0.24
CA GLY A 283 -3.37 -2.95 0.54
C GLY A 283 -3.51 -2.59 2.01
N ASP A 284 -2.87 -1.48 2.37
CA ASP A 284 -3.09 -0.79 3.64
C ASP A 284 -3.17 0.71 3.42
N MET A 285 -3.77 1.41 4.38
CA MET A 285 -3.94 2.85 4.30
C MET A 285 -2.68 3.57 4.80
N LEU A 286 -2.28 4.62 4.10
CA LEU A 286 -1.37 5.60 4.65
C LEU A 286 -2.09 6.48 5.70
N PHE A 287 -1.32 7.28 6.43
CA PHE A 287 -1.78 7.90 7.66
C PHE A 287 -2.89 8.97 7.51
N ARG A 288 -2.95 9.70 6.41
CA ARG A 288 -3.95 10.79 6.25
C ARG A 288 -5.29 10.27 5.78
N GLY A 289 -6.33 10.62 6.52
CA GLY A 289 -7.71 10.32 6.16
C GLY A 289 -8.07 8.83 6.18
N GLY A 290 -7.27 7.99 6.84
CA GLY A 290 -7.58 6.57 7.00
C GLY A 290 -8.89 6.36 7.73
N ASN A 291 -9.66 5.37 7.33
CA ASN A 291 -10.88 4.94 7.98
C ASN A 291 -10.79 3.45 8.34
N ALA A 292 -10.48 3.16 9.59
CA ALA A 292 -10.23 1.79 10.05
C ALA A 292 -11.47 0.91 9.96
N TRP A 293 -12.69 1.43 10.23
CA TRP A 293 -13.92 0.64 10.10
C TRP A 293 -14.16 0.19 8.68
N LEU A 294 -14.05 1.12 7.72
CA LEU A 294 -14.29 0.79 6.30
C LEU A 294 -13.15 -0.07 5.74
N GLY A 295 -11.91 0.20 6.15
CA GLY A 295 -10.73 -0.56 5.72
C GLY A 295 -10.79 -2.03 6.11
N MET A 296 -11.27 -2.35 7.33
CA MET A 296 -11.35 -3.74 7.81
C MET A 296 -12.28 -4.63 7.00
N GLN A 297 -13.21 -4.06 6.24
CA GLN A 297 -14.02 -4.84 5.31
C GLN A 297 -13.20 -5.48 4.19
N TYR A 298 -12.01 -4.96 3.94
CA TYR A 298 -11.06 -5.45 2.93
C TYR A 298 -9.79 -6.05 3.56
N GLY A 299 -9.79 -6.23 4.87
CA GLY A 299 -8.61 -6.69 5.60
C GLY A 299 -7.51 -5.65 5.71
N MET A 300 -7.83 -4.37 5.55
CA MET A 300 -6.88 -3.27 5.58
C MET A 300 -6.79 -2.63 6.95
N THR A 301 -5.57 -2.23 7.32
CA THR A 301 -5.32 -1.35 8.47
C THR A 301 -4.53 -0.12 8.04
N VAL A 302 -4.21 0.75 8.98
CA VAL A 302 -3.38 1.93 8.73
C VAL A 302 -1.90 1.62 8.92
N ARG A 303 -1.04 2.42 8.31
CA ARG A 303 0.41 2.36 8.46
C ARG A 303 0.82 2.51 9.94
N TYR A 304 1.67 1.63 10.42
CA TYR A 304 2.16 1.62 11.79
C TYR A 304 3.70 1.78 11.83
N PRO A 305 4.27 2.55 12.77
CA PRO A 305 3.64 3.43 13.77
C PRO A 305 3.41 4.86 13.25
N TRP A 306 3.70 5.12 12.01
CA TRP A 306 3.59 6.46 11.42
C TRP A 306 2.13 6.76 11.03
N PHE A 307 1.25 6.70 12.01
CA PHE A 307 -0.14 7.14 11.90
C PHE A 307 -0.29 8.41 12.75
N THR A 308 -0.70 9.50 12.17
CA THR A 308 -0.90 10.74 12.93
C THR A 308 -2.32 11.21 12.75
N GLU A 309 -2.66 11.95 11.78
CA GLU A 309 -3.97 12.54 11.61
C GLU A 309 -4.96 11.59 10.92
N GLY A 310 -6.23 11.56 11.38
CA GLY A 310 -7.32 10.84 10.74
C GLY A 310 -7.35 9.33 11.01
N VAL A 311 -6.58 8.83 11.97
CA VAL A 311 -6.60 7.42 12.38
C VAL A 311 -7.66 7.20 13.46
N ASN A 312 -8.50 6.18 13.26
CA ASN A 312 -9.60 5.88 14.17
C ASN A 312 -9.14 5.09 15.40
N CYS A 313 -8.09 4.24 15.25
CA CYS A 313 -7.51 3.49 16.36
C CYS A 313 -6.06 3.08 16.05
N ASP A 314 -5.32 2.73 17.08
CA ASP A 314 -4.03 2.03 16.92
C ASP A 314 -4.27 0.67 16.26
N PRO A 315 -3.65 0.36 15.10
CA PRO A 315 -3.92 -0.88 14.38
C PRO A 315 -3.57 -2.13 15.21
N ARG A 316 -2.69 -2.02 16.21
CA ARG A 316 -2.36 -3.14 17.12
C ARG A 316 -3.56 -3.62 17.92
N ALA A 317 -4.51 -2.74 18.23
CA ALA A 317 -5.76 -3.11 18.89
C ALA A 317 -6.61 -4.03 17.99
N VAL A 318 -6.70 -3.72 16.69
CA VAL A 318 -7.37 -4.56 15.69
C VAL A 318 -6.60 -5.85 15.45
N TRP A 319 -5.28 -5.79 15.31
CA TRP A 319 -4.44 -6.98 15.11
C TRP A 319 -4.57 -7.98 16.24
N ARG A 320 -4.72 -7.51 17.50
CA ARG A 320 -5.02 -8.40 18.64
C ARG A 320 -6.32 -9.17 18.44
N ILE A 321 -7.40 -8.49 18.02
CA ILE A 321 -8.69 -9.14 17.74
C ILE A 321 -8.54 -10.16 16.60
N TRP A 322 -7.80 -9.84 15.58
CA TRP A 322 -7.51 -10.75 14.48
C TRP A 322 -6.75 -11.99 14.92
N ASP A 323 -5.75 -11.83 15.80
CA ASP A 323 -4.97 -12.96 16.34
C ASP A 323 -5.82 -13.84 17.26
N GLU A 324 -6.60 -13.24 18.16
CA GLU A 324 -7.54 -13.95 19.05
C GLU A 324 -8.60 -14.73 18.25
N PHE A 325 -9.04 -14.17 17.16
CA PHE A 325 -9.94 -14.84 16.21
C PHE A 325 -9.22 -15.91 15.39
N GLY A 326 -7.95 -15.73 15.05
CA GLY A 326 -7.19 -16.55 14.11
C GLY A 326 -7.59 -16.27 12.67
N ILE A 327 -7.62 -14.98 12.31
CA ILE A 327 -8.15 -14.50 11.01
C ILE A 327 -7.34 -15.02 9.82
N ALA A 328 -6.04 -15.31 9.99
CA ALA A 328 -5.18 -15.81 8.93
C ALA A 328 -5.67 -17.15 8.33
N ASP A 329 -6.38 -17.96 9.14
CA ASP A 329 -6.95 -19.23 8.72
C ASP A 329 -8.42 -19.11 8.28
N ALA A 330 -8.96 -17.90 8.26
CA ALA A 330 -10.37 -17.67 7.92
C ALA A 330 -10.59 -17.63 6.40
N THR A 331 -11.76 -18.12 5.97
CA THR A 331 -12.26 -17.84 4.62
C THR A 331 -12.88 -16.46 4.59
N VAL A 332 -12.41 -15.60 3.69
CA VAL A 332 -12.98 -14.28 3.47
C VAL A 332 -14.20 -14.39 2.57
N LEU A 333 -15.35 -13.91 3.03
CA LEU A 333 -16.62 -13.86 2.32
C LEU A 333 -17.02 -12.38 2.20
N GLY A 334 -16.59 -11.75 1.13
CA GLY A 334 -16.75 -10.32 0.91
C GLY A 334 -18.18 -9.93 0.52
N PHE A 335 -18.60 -8.73 0.89
CA PHE A 335 -19.90 -8.17 0.44
C PHE A 335 -19.98 -8.00 -1.10
N TRP A 336 -18.84 -8.06 -1.80
CA TRP A 336 -18.74 -7.96 -3.26
C TRP A 336 -18.96 -9.30 -3.99
N GLU A 337 -19.15 -10.39 -3.27
CA GLU A 337 -19.49 -11.67 -3.86
C GLU A 337 -20.85 -11.64 -4.53
N ASN A 338 -21.07 -12.48 -5.53
CA ASN A 338 -22.38 -12.58 -6.21
C ASN A 338 -23.52 -12.93 -5.25
N THR A 339 -23.22 -13.69 -4.21
CA THR A 339 -24.12 -14.07 -3.11
C THR A 339 -23.40 -13.81 -1.79
N PRO A 340 -23.49 -12.57 -1.25
CA PRO A 340 -22.87 -12.26 0.03
C PRO A 340 -23.40 -13.14 1.16
N ALA A 341 -22.49 -13.62 2.03
CA ALA A 341 -22.86 -14.48 3.15
C ALA A 341 -23.68 -13.77 4.24
N VAL A 342 -23.58 -12.44 4.31
CA VAL A 342 -24.42 -11.60 5.18
C VAL A 342 -24.86 -10.37 4.41
N THR A 343 -26.16 -10.12 4.41
CA THR A 343 -26.76 -8.88 3.91
C THR A 343 -27.39 -8.09 5.04
N VAL A 344 -27.76 -6.86 4.80
CA VAL A 344 -28.44 -5.99 5.77
C VAL A 344 -29.58 -5.23 5.09
N SER A 345 -30.45 -4.63 5.92
CA SER A 345 -31.67 -3.95 5.46
C SER A 345 -31.40 -2.59 4.77
N ASP A 346 -30.18 -2.05 4.82
CA ASP A 346 -29.83 -0.75 4.20
C ASP A 346 -28.60 -0.91 3.31
N GLU A 347 -28.72 -0.50 2.05
CA GLU A 347 -27.65 -0.64 1.03
C GLU A 347 -26.40 0.18 1.32
N ALA A 348 -26.50 1.23 2.14
CA ALA A 348 -25.33 2.03 2.54
C ALA A 348 -24.43 1.29 3.53
N VAL A 349 -24.91 0.21 4.14
CA VAL A 349 -24.11 -0.63 5.04
C VAL A 349 -23.69 -1.89 4.30
N LYS A 350 -22.42 -2.23 4.43
CA LYS A 350 -21.82 -3.46 3.87
C LYS A 350 -21.27 -4.34 4.96
N VAL A 351 -21.24 -5.65 4.70
CA VAL A 351 -20.74 -6.65 5.67
C VAL A 351 -19.83 -7.64 4.97
N THR A 352 -18.59 -7.71 5.44
CA THR A 352 -17.66 -8.79 5.08
C THR A 352 -17.59 -9.77 6.24
N ALA A 353 -17.64 -11.07 5.96
CA ALA A 353 -17.50 -12.12 6.94
C ALA A 353 -16.15 -12.85 6.80
N TYR A 354 -15.49 -13.07 7.91
CA TYR A 354 -14.31 -13.91 8.04
C TYR A 354 -14.75 -15.19 8.76
N ARG A 355 -14.84 -16.30 8.03
CA ARG A 355 -15.43 -17.54 8.51
C ARG A 355 -14.37 -18.57 8.92
N LYS A 356 -14.51 -19.09 10.11
CA LYS A 356 -13.86 -20.33 10.57
C LYS A 356 -14.90 -21.45 10.75
N SER A 357 -14.45 -22.63 11.14
CA SER A 357 -15.35 -23.79 11.33
C SER A 357 -16.32 -23.65 12.51
N ASP A 358 -15.97 -22.87 13.52
CA ASP A 358 -16.63 -22.75 14.80
C ASP A 358 -17.17 -21.36 15.13
N ARG A 359 -16.73 -20.34 14.40
CA ARG A 359 -17.09 -18.95 14.63
C ARG A 359 -16.88 -18.08 13.39
N VAL A 360 -17.50 -16.91 13.39
CA VAL A 360 -17.37 -15.92 12.30
C VAL A 360 -17.07 -14.56 12.90
N LEU A 361 -16.15 -13.81 12.28
CA LEU A 361 -15.95 -12.40 12.56
C LEU A 361 -16.60 -11.60 11.42
N LEU A 362 -17.51 -10.69 11.75
CA LEU A 362 -18.13 -9.77 10.81
C LEU A 362 -17.45 -8.40 10.91
N SER A 363 -17.16 -7.80 9.78
CA SER A 363 -16.81 -6.39 9.67
C SER A 363 -17.97 -5.65 9.00
N LEU A 364 -18.64 -4.78 9.73
CA LEU A 364 -19.70 -3.92 9.23
C LEU A 364 -19.15 -2.53 8.94
N GLY A 365 -19.63 -1.87 7.88
CA GLY A 365 -19.26 -0.49 7.57
C GLY A 365 -20.42 0.30 6.98
N ASN A 366 -20.64 1.49 7.52
CA ASN A 366 -21.62 2.46 7.03
C ASN A 366 -20.93 3.44 6.08
N TYR A 367 -21.26 3.38 4.79
CA TYR A 367 -20.70 4.25 3.75
C TYR A 367 -21.49 5.57 3.55
N SER A 368 -22.40 5.90 4.46
CA SER A 368 -23.17 7.14 4.39
C SER A 368 -22.77 8.14 5.47
N ASP A 369 -23.24 9.38 5.31
CA ASP A 369 -23.06 10.47 6.28
C ASP A 369 -24.22 10.53 7.30
N GLU A 370 -25.05 9.49 7.35
CA GLU A 370 -26.20 9.37 8.24
C GLU A 370 -26.05 8.19 9.20
N VAL A 371 -26.67 8.29 10.37
CA VAL A 371 -26.82 7.15 11.28
C VAL A 371 -27.70 6.08 10.60
N LYS A 372 -27.24 4.85 10.58
CA LYS A 372 -27.99 3.71 10.07
C LYS A 372 -28.34 2.75 11.18
N VAL A 373 -29.54 2.18 11.08
CA VAL A 373 -30.06 1.15 11.99
C VAL A 373 -30.42 -0.05 11.15
N VAL A 374 -29.68 -1.11 11.25
CA VAL A 374 -29.80 -2.27 10.39
C VAL A 374 -30.07 -3.56 11.17
N GLU A 375 -30.67 -4.54 10.49
CA GLU A 375 -30.78 -5.91 10.92
C GLU A 375 -29.88 -6.78 10.03
N LEU A 376 -29.18 -7.74 10.62
CA LEU A 376 -28.35 -8.69 9.89
C LEU A 376 -29.20 -9.82 9.31
N ASN A 377 -29.00 -10.13 8.04
CA ASN A 377 -29.59 -11.28 7.34
C ASN A 377 -28.48 -12.28 6.94
N PRO A 378 -28.03 -13.15 7.85
CA PRO A 378 -26.98 -14.13 7.56
C PRO A 378 -27.50 -15.30 6.72
N ASP A 379 -26.74 -15.72 5.73
CA ASP A 379 -26.88 -17.03 5.13
C ASP A 379 -26.18 -18.07 6.04
N TRP A 380 -26.94 -18.63 6.98
CA TRP A 380 -26.42 -19.54 7.97
C TRP A 380 -25.74 -20.78 7.37
N LYS A 381 -26.19 -21.21 6.18
CA LYS A 381 -25.59 -22.33 5.46
C LYS A 381 -24.18 -21.96 4.95
N GLN A 382 -24.03 -20.76 4.35
CA GLN A 382 -22.73 -20.28 3.93
C GLN A 382 -21.80 -20.04 5.11
N LEU A 383 -22.33 -19.52 6.22
CA LEU A 383 -21.56 -19.33 7.44
C LEU A 383 -21.22 -20.62 8.18
N GLY A 384 -21.92 -21.71 7.90
CA GLY A 384 -21.74 -22.98 8.59
C GLY A 384 -22.21 -22.98 10.04
N MET A 385 -23.23 -22.16 10.39
CA MET A 385 -23.73 -21.97 11.75
C MET A 385 -25.21 -22.25 11.88
N GLU A 386 -25.64 -22.60 13.14
CA GLU A 386 -27.05 -22.81 13.47
C GLU A 386 -27.66 -21.58 14.16
N PRO A 387 -28.65 -20.91 13.56
CA PRO A 387 -29.14 -19.59 14.00
C PRO A 387 -29.61 -19.53 15.46
N GLY A 388 -30.26 -20.58 15.93
CA GLY A 388 -30.88 -20.62 17.29
C GLY A 388 -29.88 -20.66 18.44
N LYS A 389 -28.60 -20.77 18.18
CA LYS A 389 -27.54 -20.87 19.19
C LYS A 389 -26.53 -19.75 19.13
N VAL A 390 -26.65 -18.86 18.14
CA VAL A 390 -25.65 -17.84 17.88
C VAL A 390 -25.89 -16.60 18.73
N ARG A 391 -24.83 -16.08 19.35
CA ARG A 391 -24.73 -14.78 19.96
C ARG A 391 -23.93 -13.83 19.05
N ILE A 392 -24.28 -12.56 19.07
CA ILE A 392 -23.59 -11.51 18.34
C ILE A 392 -22.87 -10.63 19.36
N ILE A 393 -21.55 -10.65 19.37
CA ILE A 393 -20.73 -10.01 20.40
C ILE A 393 -19.75 -9.06 19.75
N ALA A 394 -19.77 -7.78 20.19
CA ALA A 394 -18.73 -6.83 19.88
C ALA A 394 -17.64 -6.90 20.95
N PRO A 395 -16.40 -7.28 20.61
CA PRO A 395 -15.29 -7.11 21.54
C PRO A 395 -15.00 -5.63 21.75
N GLU A 396 -14.52 -5.26 22.94
CA GLU A 396 -13.96 -3.92 23.14
C GLU A 396 -12.65 -3.80 22.38
N VAL A 397 -12.56 -2.75 21.54
CA VAL A 397 -11.33 -2.39 20.83
C VAL A 397 -11.02 -0.92 21.16
N PRO A 398 -9.95 -0.63 21.89
CA PRO A 398 -9.59 0.73 22.29
C PRO A 398 -9.58 1.69 21.11
N ASP A 399 -10.13 2.89 21.32
CA ASP A 399 -10.27 3.98 20.34
C ASP A 399 -11.08 3.62 19.07
N PHE A 400 -11.63 2.40 19.02
CA PHE A 400 -12.36 1.90 17.86
C PHE A 400 -13.83 1.58 18.17
N GLN A 401 -14.10 0.68 19.11
CA GLN A 401 -15.47 0.32 19.49
C GLN A 401 -15.59 -0.12 20.98
N PRO A 402 -16.72 0.14 21.63
CA PRO A 402 -17.02 -0.41 22.94
C PRO A 402 -17.43 -1.90 22.82
N ALA A 403 -17.42 -2.60 23.95
CA ALA A 403 -18.04 -3.92 24.05
C ALA A 403 -19.57 -3.82 23.88
N GLY A 404 -20.18 -4.86 23.29
CA GLY A 404 -21.62 -4.95 23.10
C GLY A 404 -22.09 -6.37 22.83
N GLU A 405 -23.40 -6.61 23.02
CA GLU A 405 -24.02 -7.91 22.71
C GLU A 405 -25.42 -7.70 22.12
N TRP A 406 -25.76 -8.50 21.13
CA TRP A 406 -27.06 -8.53 20.46
C TRP A 406 -27.50 -9.98 20.25
N LYS A 407 -28.80 -10.14 20.09
CA LYS A 407 -29.41 -11.37 19.62
C LYS A 407 -29.61 -11.34 18.11
N VAL A 408 -29.72 -12.50 17.51
CA VAL A 408 -30.13 -12.59 16.10
C VAL A 408 -31.50 -11.94 15.93
N GLY A 409 -31.61 -11.01 14.97
CA GLY A 409 -32.82 -10.21 14.72
C GLY A 409 -32.84 -8.85 15.44
N ASP A 410 -31.89 -8.58 16.35
CA ASP A 410 -31.78 -7.27 16.95
C ASP A 410 -31.26 -6.23 15.94
N LYS A 411 -31.65 -4.99 16.16
CA LYS A 411 -31.21 -3.85 15.38
C LYS A 411 -29.88 -3.33 15.88
N ILE A 412 -28.93 -3.13 14.97
CA ILE A 412 -27.59 -2.61 15.22
C ILE A 412 -27.49 -1.20 14.66
N THR A 413 -27.06 -0.26 15.51
CA THR A 413 -26.86 1.15 15.12
C THR A 413 -25.42 1.38 14.68
N LEU A 414 -25.24 1.99 13.51
CA LEU A 414 -23.94 2.41 12.98
C LEU A 414 -23.91 3.92 12.81
N GLN A 415 -22.90 4.55 13.35
CA GLN A 415 -22.65 5.98 13.16
C GLN A 415 -22.17 6.26 11.72
N PRO A 416 -22.28 7.50 11.22
CA PRO A 416 -21.78 7.88 9.92
C PRO A 416 -20.32 7.49 9.73
N ARG A 417 -20.00 6.83 8.61
CA ARG A 417 -18.63 6.43 8.26
C ARG A 417 -17.92 5.54 9.28
N GLN A 418 -18.68 4.90 10.17
CA GLN A 418 -18.20 3.96 11.17
C GLN A 418 -18.81 2.57 10.95
N GLY A 419 -18.40 1.62 11.79
CA GLY A 419 -18.86 0.25 11.69
C GLY A 419 -18.73 -0.51 13.00
N TRP A 420 -18.70 -1.84 12.87
CA TRP A 420 -18.52 -2.76 13.98
C TRP A 420 -17.68 -3.96 13.55
N LEU A 421 -16.85 -4.46 14.45
CA LEU A 421 -16.35 -5.83 14.44
C LEU A 421 -17.19 -6.66 15.38
N LEU A 422 -17.82 -7.72 14.87
CA LEU A 422 -18.76 -8.55 15.63
C LEU A 422 -18.37 -10.02 15.51
N TYR A 423 -18.27 -10.72 16.62
CA TYR A 423 -18.22 -12.18 16.62
C TYR A 423 -19.63 -12.76 16.48
N LEU A 424 -19.78 -13.78 15.63
CA LEU A 424 -20.87 -14.74 15.70
C LEU A 424 -20.29 -16.01 16.33
N GLU A 425 -20.76 -16.39 17.48
CA GLU A 425 -20.30 -17.57 18.22
C GLU A 425 -21.41 -18.25 18.98
N TYR A 426 -21.19 -19.52 19.40
CA TYR A 426 -22.16 -20.32 20.16
C TYR A 426 -22.12 -20.05 21.65
#